data_b99f392a238368092c77c9c9cf8d3d26
#
_entry.id   b99f392a238368092c77c9c9cf8d3d26
#
_cell.length_a   1.000
_cell.length_b   1.000
_cell.length_c   1.000
_cell.angle_alpha   90.00
_cell.angle_beta   90.00
_cell.angle_gamma   90.00
#
_symmetry.space_group_name_H-M   'P 1'
#
loop_
_entity.id
_entity.type
_entity.pdbx_description
1 polymer ?
#
loop_
_entity_poly.entity_id
_entity_poly.type
_entity_poly.pdbx_seq_one_letter_code
_entity_poly.pdbx_strand_id
1 'polypeptide(L)'
;MPRPLRWILGLVVAAGLLLGGALLIPFGDWLPGGTVADIPNQEVVNGTAFNRLFPAPVAGEQLVFSQEKRGFSEARLRRGGELVALLAISDTTTAPEAREKFGSSENALAGWPLVEQGSQASALLVGGRFQVKVIGQGDGLDLQARHKLLETFDLSALASLRPSLSPVSAGTMSGDKNVSATPALAS
;
A
#
# COMPACT_ATOMS: atom_id res chain seq x y z
N MET A 1 -2.65 -13.98 -52.14
CA MET A 1 -2.27 -14.43 -50.77
C MET A 1 -3.38 -15.29 -50.21
N PRO A 2 -3.13 -16.50 -49.74
CA PRO A 2 -4.16 -17.44 -49.33
C PRO A 2 -4.90 -16.94 -48.05
N ARG A 3 -6.22 -17.02 -48.08
CA ARG A 3 -7.12 -16.59 -46.99
C ARG A 3 -6.79 -17.09 -45.59
N PRO A 4 -6.22 -18.30 -45.37
CA PRO A 4 -5.92 -18.82 -44.04
C PRO A 4 -4.86 -18.00 -43.27
N LEU A 5 -3.89 -17.40 -43.96
CA LEU A 5 -2.82 -16.65 -43.33
C LEU A 5 -3.32 -15.38 -42.61
N ARG A 6 -4.37 -14.74 -43.12
CA ARG A 6 -4.98 -13.55 -42.51
C ARG A 6 -5.69 -13.85 -41.18
N TRP A 7 -6.31 -15.04 -41.09
CA TRP A 7 -6.98 -15.48 -39.86
C TRP A 7 -5.97 -15.84 -38.75
N ILE A 8 -4.87 -16.49 -39.12
CA ILE A 8 -3.80 -16.83 -38.17
C ILE A 8 -3.15 -15.55 -37.62
N LEU A 9 -2.88 -14.57 -38.46
CA LEU A 9 -2.32 -13.28 -38.04
C LEU A 9 -3.28 -12.53 -37.08
N GLY A 10 -4.59 -12.54 -37.39
CA GLY A 10 -5.61 -11.95 -36.51
C GLY A 10 -5.69 -12.61 -35.14
N LEU A 11 -5.57 -13.93 -35.09
CA LEU A 11 -5.63 -14.71 -33.86
C LEU A 11 -4.38 -14.51 -32.97
N VAL A 12 -3.21 -14.39 -33.59
CA VAL A 12 -1.94 -14.09 -32.89
C VAL A 12 -1.96 -12.68 -32.30
N VAL A 13 -2.49 -11.69 -33.04
CA VAL A 13 -2.62 -10.31 -32.55
C VAL A 13 -3.65 -10.24 -31.41
N ALA A 14 -4.77 -10.96 -31.51
CA ALA A 14 -5.79 -11.01 -30.46
C ALA A 14 -5.26 -11.70 -29.18
N ALA A 15 -4.50 -12.79 -29.33
CA ALA A 15 -3.84 -13.46 -28.20
C ALA A 15 -2.75 -12.59 -27.56
N GLY A 16 -1.99 -11.86 -28.36
CA GLY A 16 -0.99 -10.90 -27.87
C GLY A 16 -1.60 -9.73 -27.11
N LEU A 17 -2.77 -9.22 -27.57
CA LEU A 17 -3.51 -8.18 -26.86
C LEU A 17 -4.12 -8.67 -25.56
N LEU A 18 -4.60 -9.93 -25.49
CA LEU A 18 -5.13 -10.51 -24.27
C LEU A 18 -4.03 -10.82 -23.25
N LEU A 19 -2.85 -11.28 -23.68
CA LEU A 19 -1.70 -11.52 -22.80
C LEU A 19 -1.00 -10.21 -22.39
N GLY A 20 -0.91 -9.22 -23.28
CA GLY A 20 -0.36 -7.89 -22.98
C GLY A 20 -1.29 -7.06 -22.11
N GLY A 21 -2.62 -7.19 -22.28
CA GLY A 21 -3.62 -6.52 -21.46
C GLY A 21 -3.65 -7.00 -20.01
N ALA A 22 -3.36 -8.27 -19.76
CA ALA A 22 -3.28 -8.81 -18.39
C ALA A 22 -2.06 -8.28 -17.60
N LEU A 23 -1.01 -7.83 -18.30
CA LEU A 23 0.17 -7.18 -17.70
C LEU A 23 -0.01 -5.67 -17.47
N LEU A 24 -1.06 -5.09 -18.07
CA LEU A 24 -1.42 -3.67 -17.96
C LEU A 24 -2.68 -3.43 -17.14
N ILE A 25 -3.16 -4.41 -16.37
CA ILE A 25 -4.15 -4.11 -15.34
C ILE A 25 -3.44 -3.15 -14.38
N PRO A 26 -3.83 -1.87 -14.34
CA PRO A 26 -3.20 -0.94 -13.43
C PRO A 26 -3.50 -1.44 -12.03
N PHE A 27 -2.48 -1.93 -11.33
CA PHE A 27 -2.55 -2.28 -9.91
C PHE A 27 -3.10 -1.11 -9.07
N GLY A 28 -3.18 0.09 -9.66
CA GLY A 28 -3.72 1.30 -9.07
C GLY A 28 -5.18 1.19 -8.62
N ASP A 29 -6.03 0.48 -9.37
CA ASP A 29 -7.46 0.35 -9.03
C ASP A 29 -7.71 -0.75 -7.97
N TRP A 30 -6.71 -1.56 -7.69
CA TRP A 30 -6.77 -2.63 -6.69
C TRP A 30 -6.18 -2.23 -5.34
N LEU A 31 -5.47 -1.12 -5.29
CA LEU A 31 -4.93 -0.52 -4.08
C LEU A 31 -5.89 0.57 -3.61
N PRO A 32 -6.35 0.55 -2.35
CA PRO A 32 -7.08 1.67 -1.78
C PRO A 32 -6.18 2.91 -1.84
N GLY A 33 -6.50 3.83 -2.70
CA GLY A 33 -5.68 5.00 -3.00
C GLY A 33 -6.40 5.98 -3.88
N GLY A 34 -7.71 6.19 -3.65
CA GLY A 34 -8.43 7.36 -4.12
C GLY A 34 -7.71 8.64 -3.72
N THR A 35 -8.00 9.74 -4.35
CA THR A 35 -7.40 11.05 -4.08
C THR A 35 -7.49 11.40 -2.60
N VAL A 36 -6.36 11.37 -1.91
CA VAL A 36 -6.20 11.68 -0.48
C VAL A 36 -6.30 13.19 -0.23
N ALA A 37 -6.88 13.95 -1.18
CA ALA A 37 -6.82 15.41 -1.20
C ALA A 37 -7.56 16.07 -0.02
N ASP A 38 -8.59 15.42 0.52
CA ASP A 38 -9.47 16.03 1.53
C ASP A 38 -9.29 15.50 2.96
N ILE A 39 -8.39 14.51 3.18
CA ILE A 39 -8.15 14.00 4.53
C ILE A 39 -7.05 14.82 5.21
N PRO A 40 -7.30 15.38 6.42
CA PRO A 40 -6.28 16.13 7.14
C PRO A 40 -4.99 15.32 7.27
N ASN A 41 -3.85 15.95 6.97
CA ASN A 41 -2.53 15.31 6.99
C ASN A 41 -2.19 14.66 8.35
N GLN A 42 -2.83 15.13 9.42
CA GLN A 42 -2.58 14.69 10.79
C GLN A 42 -3.28 13.36 11.14
N GLU A 43 -4.27 12.93 10.34
CA GLU A 43 -5.06 11.73 10.66
C GLU A 43 -4.53 10.44 10.01
N VAL A 44 -3.69 10.57 8.99
CA VAL A 44 -3.18 9.41 8.23
C VAL A 44 -1.74 9.12 8.59
N VAL A 45 -1.46 7.86 8.89
CA VAL A 45 -0.10 7.38 9.22
C VAL A 45 0.83 7.50 8.01
N ASN A 46 2.07 7.92 8.21
CA ASN A 46 3.09 7.90 7.16
C ASN A 46 3.46 6.45 6.82
N GLY A 47 3.50 6.11 5.52
CA GLY A 47 3.82 4.75 5.05
C GLY A 47 5.15 4.22 5.56
N THR A 48 6.17 5.06 5.69
CA THR A 48 7.48 4.69 6.25
C THR A 48 7.38 4.10 7.67
N ALA A 49 6.38 4.53 8.47
CA ALA A 49 6.16 4.00 9.81
C ALA A 49 5.71 2.54 9.79
N PHE A 50 5.17 2.06 8.67
CA PHE A 50 4.77 0.67 8.53
C PHE A 50 5.95 -0.28 8.28
N ASN A 51 7.05 0.18 7.69
CA ASN A 51 8.13 -0.69 7.21
C ASN A 51 8.69 -1.62 8.29
N ARG A 52 8.81 -1.14 9.53
CA ARG A 52 9.28 -1.95 10.66
C ARG A 52 8.30 -3.02 11.14
N LEU A 53 7.05 -2.98 10.65
CA LEU A 53 5.97 -3.89 11.04
C LEU A 53 5.81 -5.05 10.06
N PHE A 54 6.51 -5.00 8.93
CA PHE A 54 6.59 -6.10 7.98
C PHE A 54 7.41 -7.25 8.55
N PRO A 55 7.20 -8.50 8.04
CA PRO A 55 8.00 -9.64 8.41
C PRO A 55 9.50 -9.42 8.17
N ALA A 56 10.34 -9.87 9.10
CA ALA A 56 11.76 -9.99 8.81
C ALA A 56 11.99 -11.15 7.82
N PRO A 57 12.72 -10.93 6.71
CA PRO A 57 13.01 -12.01 5.77
C PRO A 57 13.87 -13.10 6.43
N VAL A 58 13.54 -14.38 6.16
CA VAL A 58 14.34 -15.51 6.63
C VAL A 58 15.45 -15.85 5.62
N ALA A 59 16.30 -16.83 5.96
CA ALA A 59 17.39 -17.26 5.09
C ALA A 59 16.86 -17.65 3.69
N GLY A 60 17.46 -17.09 2.64
CA GLY A 60 17.06 -17.28 1.25
C GLY A 60 15.91 -16.37 0.78
N GLU A 61 15.38 -15.53 1.66
CA GLU A 61 14.36 -14.54 1.32
C GLU A 61 14.92 -13.11 1.28
N GLN A 62 14.26 -12.26 0.51
CA GLN A 62 14.52 -10.83 0.43
C GLN A 62 13.19 -10.09 0.47
N LEU A 63 13.12 -9.05 1.29
CA LEU A 63 12.00 -8.14 1.34
C LEU A 63 12.45 -6.78 0.76
N VAL A 64 11.83 -6.36 -0.34
CA VAL A 64 12.17 -5.13 -1.05
C VAL A 64 10.98 -4.22 -1.06
N PHE A 65 11.05 -3.08 -0.38
CA PHE A 65 10.00 -2.06 -0.41
C PHE A 65 9.90 -1.47 -1.81
N SER A 66 8.71 -1.54 -2.39
CA SER A 66 8.43 -1.11 -3.76
C SER A 66 7.63 0.17 -3.83
N GLN A 67 6.84 0.46 -2.80
CA GLN A 67 6.05 1.68 -2.72
C GLN A 67 5.86 2.12 -1.27
N GLU A 68 6.07 3.41 -1.04
CA GLU A 68 5.76 4.08 0.22
C GLU A 68 5.06 5.40 -0.07
N LYS A 69 3.92 5.61 0.56
CA LYS A 69 3.19 6.87 0.51
C LYS A 69 2.40 7.05 1.81
N ARG A 70 1.82 8.20 2.02
CA ARG A 70 0.96 8.45 3.17
C ARG A 70 -0.19 7.42 3.20
N GLY A 71 -0.34 6.72 4.31
CA GLY A 71 -1.35 5.68 4.52
C GLY A 71 -1.04 4.34 3.85
N PHE A 72 0.13 4.16 3.23
CA PHE A 72 0.41 2.93 2.48
C PHE A 72 1.89 2.59 2.42
N SER A 73 2.20 1.29 2.59
CA SER A 73 3.51 0.73 2.27
C SER A 73 3.33 -0.65 1.63
N GLU A 74 4.13 -0.93 0.60
CA GLU A 74 4.19 -2.22 -0.10
C GLU A 74 5.62 -2.73 -0.18
N ALA A 75 5.77 -4.02 0.01
CA ALA A 75 7.02 -4.73 -0.18
C ALA A 75 6.85 -5.98 -1.03
N ARG A 76 7.88 -6.32 -1.78
CA ARG A 76 8.00 -7.54 -2.58
C ARG A 76 8.80 -8.58 -1.82
N LEU A 77 8.18 -9.71 -1.52
CA LEU A 77 8.87 -10.85 -0.95
C LEU A 77 9.42 -11.72 -2.08
N ARG A 78 10.73 -11.90 -2.08
CA ARG A 78 11.44 -12.77 -3.03
C ARG A 78 12.05 -13.96 -2.29
N ARG A 79 12.02 -15.13 -2.93
CA ARG A 79 12.68 -16.35 -2.45
C ARG A 79 13.51 -16.93 -3.58
N GLY A 80 14.81 -17.14 -3.36
CA GLY A 80 15.71 -17.59 -4.43
C GLY A 80 15.77 -16.64 -5.64
N GLY A 81 15.49 -15.35 -5.45
CA GLY A 81 15.41 -14.35 -6.53
C GLY A 81 14.05 -14.21 -7.21
N GLU A 82 13.12 -15.16 -7.04
CA GLU A 82 11.78 -15.11 -7.61
C GLU A 82 10.80 -14.35 -6.71
N LEU A 83 9.87 -13.62 -7.31
CA LEU A 83 8.80 -12.93 -6.59
C LEU A 83 7.74 -13.96 -6.17
N VAL A 84 7.55 -14.13 -4.85
CA VAL A 84 6.57 -15.08 -4.30
C VAL A 84 5.34 -14.41 -3.72
N ALA A 85 5.47 -13.16 -3.25
CA ALA A 85 4.33 -12.40 -2.76
C ALA A 85 4.53 -10.88 -2.84
N LEU A 86 3.40 -10.16 -2.90
CA LEU A 86 3.31 -8.75 -2.54
C LEU A 86 2.71 -8.65 -1.14
N LEU A 87 3.33 -7.87 -0.29
CA LEU A 87 2.91 -7.58 1.08
C LEU A 87 2.53 -6.12 1.16
N ALA A 88 1.41 -5.79 1.81
CA ALA A 88 1.00 -4.39 1.93
C ALA A 88 0.38 -4.09 3.30
N ILE A 89 0.61 -2.88 3.79
CA ILE A 89 -0.12 -2.27 4.91
C ILE A 89 -0.76 -0.99 4.41
N SER A 90 -2.07 -0.85 4.66
CA SER A 90 -2.87 0.33 4.28
C SER A 90 -3.60 0.89 5.48
N ASP A 91 -3.59 2.21 5.65
CA ASP A 91 -4.47 2.94 6.56
C ASP A 91 -5.83 3.14 5.87
N THR A 92 -6.87 2.43 6.30
CA THR A 92 -8.20 2.50 5.68
C THR A 92 -8.91 3.84 5.89
N THR A 93 -8.33 4.77 6.65
CA THR A 93 -8.79 6.15 6.70
C THR A 93 -8.75 6.79 5.31
N THR A 94 -7.82 6.38 4.45
CA THR A 94 -7.71 6.86 3.05
C THR A 94 -8.56 6.07 2.06
N ALA A 95 -9.17 4.96 2.49
CA ALA A 95 -9.96 4.07 1.65
C ALA A 95 -10.99 3.31 2.50
N PRO A 96 -12.05 3.99 2.98
CA PRO A 96 -13.04 3.41 3.88
C PRO A 96 -13.75 2.19 3.29
N GLU A 97 -13.91 2.11 1.96
CA GLU A 97 -14.45 0.97 1.25
C GLU A 97 -13.62 -0.32 1.43
N ALA A 98 -12.31 -0.18 1.67
CA ALA A 98 -11.46 -1.31 1.99
C ALA A 98 -11.82 -1.95 3.33
N ARG A 99 -12.30 -1.15 4.31
CA ARG A 99 -12.75 -1.61 5.61
C ARG A 99 -14.12 -2.28 5.56
N GLU A 100 -15.01 -1.81 4.69
CA GLU A 100 -16.36 -2.35 4.56
C GLU A 100 -16.37 -3.85 4.22
N LYS A 101 -15.37 -4.32 3.47
CA LYS A 101 -15.21 -5.74 3.10
C LYS A 101 -15.07 -6.67 4.31
N PHE A 102 -14.67 -6.14 5.47
CA PHE A 102 -14.52 -6.91 6.70
C PHE A 102 -15.80 -6.93 7.57
N GLY A 103 -16.78 -6.06 7.26
CA GLY A 103 -18.00 -5.93 8.06
C GLY A 103 -18.86 -7.19 8.11
N SER A 104 -18.77 -8.06 7.10
CA SER A 104 -19.48 -9.34 7.03
C SER A 104 -18.56 -10.55 7.24
N SER A 105 -17.30 -10.35 7.64
CA SER A 105 -16.38 -11.46 7.83
C SER A 105 -16.69 -12.24 9.10
N GLU A 106 -16.96 -13.53 8.95
CA GLU A 106 -17.09 -14.49 10.05
C GLU A 106 -15.74 -15.15 10.41
N ASN A 107 -14.73 -14.96 9.58
CA ASN A 107 -13.40 -15.53 9.75
C ASN A 107 -12.49 -14.58 10.51
N ALA A 108 -11.60 -15.15 11.33
CA ALA A 108 -10.57 -14.41 12.03
C ALA A 108 -9.22 -15.16 11.98
N LEU A 109 -8.12 -14.41 11.97
CA LEU A 109 -6.76 -14.93 12.09
C LEU A 109 -5.98 -14.05 13.07
N ALA A 110 -5.27 -14.65 14.01
CA ALA A 110 -4.55 -13.94 15.08
C ALA A 110 -5.44 -12.93 15.86
N GLY A 111 -6.75 -13.19 15.96
CA GLY A 111 -7.71 -12.32 16.65
C GLY A 111 -8.24 -11.16 15.80
N TRP A 112 -7.89 -11.06 14.52
CA TRP A 112 -8.33 -10.00 13.62
C TRP A 112 -9.26 -10.53 12.52
N PRO A 113 -10.28 -9.76 12.10
CA PRO A 113 -11.12 -10.13 10.96
C PRO A 113 -10.29 -10.45 9.71
N LEU A 114 -10.60 -11.58 9.07
CA LEU A 114 -9.91 -12.10 7.89
C LEU A 114 -10.86 -12.15 6.70
N VAL A 115 -10.43 -11.69 5.55
CA VAL A 115 -11.14 -11.88 4.27
C VAL A 115 -10.20 -12.42 3.20
N GLU A 116 -10.71 -13.37 2.40
CA GLU A 116 -10.06 -13.81 1.18
C GLU A 116 -10.52 -12.93 0.02
N GLN A 117 -9.58 -12.48 -0.80
CA GLN A 117 -9.85 -11.63 -1.96
C GLN A 117 -9.42 -12.37 -3.24
N GLY A 118 -10.37 -13.12 -3.80
CA GLY A 118 -10.09 -14.08 -4.87
C GLY A 118 -9.23 -15.25 -4.38
N SER A 119 -8.59 -15.96 -5.30
CA SER A 119 -7.79 -17.16 -5.01
C SER A 119 -6.37 -16.84 -4.50
N GLN A 120 -5.88 -15.62 -4.71
CA GLN A 120 -4.47 -15.27 -4.51
C GLN A 120 -4.22 -14.31 -3.36
N ALA A 121 -5.23 -13.70 -2.75
CA ALA A 121 -5.02 -12.69 -1.73
C ALA A 121 -5.81 -12.97 -0.45
N SER A 122 -5.15 -12.75 0.68
CA SER A 122 -5.73 -12.78 2.01
C SER A 122 -5.45 -11.46 2.73
N ALA A 123 -6.41 -10.93 3.49
CA ALA A 123 -6.26 -9.66 4.18
C ALA A 123 -6.84 -9.71 5.59
N LEU A 124 -6.19 -8.97 6.53
CA LEU A 124 -6.65 -8.73 7.90
C LEU A 124 -7.04 -7.28 8.09
N LEU A 125 -8.03 -7.02 8.94
CA LEU A 125 -8.31 -5.67 9.45
C LEU A 125 -7.84 -5.55 10.90
N VAL A 126 -6.70 -4.90 11.09
CA VAL A 126 -6.03 -4.76 12.37
C VAL A 126 -6.45 -3.47 13.07
N GLY A 127 -6.87 -3.58 14.34
CA GLY A 127 -7.30 -2.44 15.15
C GLY A 127 -8.52 -1.68 14.59
N GLY A 128 -9.31 -2.32 13.71
CA GLY A 128 -10.45 -1.69 13.03
C GLY A 128 -10.06 -0.59 12.04
N ARG A 129 -8.75 -0.47 11.73
CA ARG A 129 -8.21 0.64 10.93
C ARG A 129 -7.24 0.21 9.84
N PHE A 130 -6.30 -0.68 10.13
CA PHE A 130 -5.23 -1.00 9.19
C PHE A 130 -5.52 -2.30 8.46
N GLN A 131 -5.48 -2.26 7.13
CA GLN A 131 -5.53 -3.47 6.33
C GLN A 131 -4.10 -3.99 6.14
N VAL A 132 -3.86 -5.25 6.50
CA VAL A 132 -2.66 -6.00 6.15
C VAL A 132 -3.03 -7.00 5.07
N LYS A 133 -2.33 -7.00 3.94
CA LYS A 133 -2.64 -7.84 2.79
C LYS A 133 -1.41 -8.64 2.34
N VAL A 134 -1.64 -9.90 2.00
CA VAL A 134 -0.69 -10.78 1.31
C VAL A 134 -1.29 -11.21 0.01
N ILE A 135 -0.59 -11.00 -1.10
CA ILE A 135 -0.98 -11.41 -2.45
C ILE A 135 0.08 -12.38 -2.97
N GLY A 136 -0.26 -13.65 -3.08
CA GLY A 136 0.62 -14.66 -3.68
C GLY A 136 0.86 -14.38 -5.16
N GLN A 137 2.04 -14.72 -5.65
CA GLN A 137 2.41 -14.58 -7.05
C GLN A 137 2.64 -15.97 -7.65
N GLY A 138 2.00 -16.24 -8.79
CA GLY A 138 2.02 -17.57 -9.41
C GLY A 138 1.52 -18.65 -8.44
N ASP A 139 2.19 -19.80 -8.43
CA ASP A 139 1.90 -20.92 -7.52
C ASP A 139 2.67 -20.82 -6.18
N GLY A 140 3.25 -19.65 -5.91
CA GLY A 140 4.23 -19.47 -4.83
C GLY A 140 3.68 -19.56 -3.41
N LEU A 141 2.39 -19.22 -3.18
CA LEU A 141 1.76 -19.26 -1.87
C LEU A 141 0.34 -19.80 -1.93
N ASP A 142 0.13 -20.96 -1.31
CA ASP A 142 -1.21 -21.45 -1.03
C ASP A 142 -1.91 -20.65 0.09
N LEU A 143 -3.16 -20.97 0.37
CA LEU A 143 -3.96 -20.30 1.39
C LEU A 143 -3.29 -20.34 2.78
N GLN A 144 -2.78 -21.50 3.18
CA GLN A 144 -2.16 -21.66 4.51
C GLN A 144 -0.85 -20.88 4.62
N ALA A 145 -0.05 -20.87 3.55
CA ALA A 145 1.19 -20.08 3.52
C ALA A 145 0.91 -18.57 3.59
N ARG A 146 -0.17 -18.09 2.94
CA ARG A 146 -0.59 -16.68 3.08
C ARG A 146 -1.01 -16.35 4.50
N HIS A 147 -1.80 -17.23 5.16
CA HIS A 147 -2.21 -17.03 6.55
C HIS A 147 -1.00 -16.98 7.48
N LYS A 148 -0.08 -17.94 7.36
CA LYS A 148 1.17 -17.93 8.15
C LYS A 148 1.96 -16.65 7.93
N LEU A 149 2.03 -16.17 6.69
CA LEU A 149 2.76 -14.95 6.38
C LEU A 149 2.07 -13.71 6.99
N LEU A 150 0.72 -13.67 7.00
CA LEU A 150 -0.03 -12.60 7.70
C LEU A 150 0.28 -12.57 9.20
N GLU A 151 0.45 -13.71 9.85
CA GLU A 151 0.76 -13.81 11.27
C GLU A 151 2.18 -13.34 11.62
N THR A 152 3.08 -13.24 10.65
CA THR A 152 4.46 -12.79 10.87
C THR A 152 4.63 -11.26 10.89
N PHE A 153 3.57 -10.51 10.54
CA PHE A 153 3.57 -9.05 10.74
C PHE A 153 3.47 -8.71 12.23
N ASP A 154 4.04 -7.57 12.63
CA ASP A 154 3.82 -7.06 13.99
C ASP A 154 2.42 -6.42 14.10
N LEU A 155 1.40 -7.29 14.17
CA LEU A 155 -0.01 -6.89 14.21
C LEU A 155 -0.34 -6.11 15.48
N SER A 156 0.32 -6.41 16.60
CA SER A 156 0.10 -5.75 17.88
C SER A 156 0.61 -4.31 17.88
N ALA A 157 1.83 -4.11 17.37
CA ALA A 157 2.36 -2.76 17.21
C ALA A 157 1.58 -1.97 16.17
N LEU A 158 1.10 -2.62 15.09
CA LEU A 158 0.24 -1.99 14.09
C LEU A 158 -1.09 -1.51 14.71
N ALA A 159 -1.76 -2.34 15.51
CA ALA A 159 -3.00 -1.96 16.19
C ALA A 159 -2.84 -0.74 17.11
N SER A 160 -1.65 -0.58 17.66
CA SER A 160 -1.30 0.51 18.57
C SER A 160 -0.80 1.77 17.85
N LEU A 161 -0.56 1.71 16.54
CA LEU A 161 0.04 2.80 15.77
C LEU A 161 -0.90 4.02 15.70
N ARG A 162 -0.35 5.18 15.95
CA ARG A 162 -1.05 6.47 15.85
C ARG A 162 -0.35 7.35 14.81
N PRO A 163 -1.07 8.25 14.14
CA PRO A 163 -0.43 9.26 13.30
C PRO A 163 0.56 10.07 14.12
N SER A 164 1.77 10.24 13.63
CA SER A 164 2.70 11.20 14.22
C SER A 164 2.24 12.61 13.85
N LEU A 165 1.92 13.40 14.86
CA LEU A 165 1.76 14.83 14.67
C LEU A 165 3.14 15.39 14.33
N SER A 166 3.41 15.63 13.04
CA SER A 166 4.57 16.45 12.66
C SER A 166 4.35 17.83 13.26
N PRO A 167 5.29 18.39 14.06
CA PRO A 167 5.16 19.75 14.49
C PRO A 167 5.06 20.61 13.23
N VAL A 168 3.95 21.35 13.11
CA VAL A 168 3.84 22.41 12.11
C VAL A 168 5.02 23.34 12.38
N SER A 169 5.97 23.39 11.45
CA SER A 169 7.02 24.41 11.49
C SER A 169 6.31 25.77 11.54
N ALA A 170 6.25 26.35 12.75
CA ALA A 170 5.84 27.72 12.91
C ALA A 170 6.84 28.53 12.10
N GLY A 171 6.43 28.88 10.88
CA GLY A 171 7.17 29.80 10.04
C GLY A 171 7.37 31.05 10.85
N THR A 172 8.60 31.30 11.29
CA THR A 172 9.04 32.56 11.86
C THR A 172 8.73 33.65 10.84
N MET A 173 7.61 34.34 11.00
CA MET A 173 7.39 35.62 10.33
C MET A 173 8.37 36.59 10.95
N SER A 174 9.59 36.61 10.42
CA SER A 174 10.51 37.72 10.63
C SER A 174 9.95 38.92 9.88
N GLY A 175 9.13 39.69 10.58
CA GLY A 175 8.68 41.00 10.13
C GLY A 175 9.88 41.96 10.20
N ASP A 176 10.58 42.08 9.11
CA ASP A 176 11.54 43.15 8.90
C ASP A 176 10.77 44.47 8.74
N LYS A 177 10.59 45.17 9.87
CA LYS A 177 10.17 46.58 9.90
C LYS A 177 11.41 47.44 9.85
N ASN A 178 11.96 47.63 8.67
CA ASN A 178 12.92 48.68 8.41
C ASN A 178 12.19 50.01 8.32
N VAL A 179 12.04 50.67 9.47
CA VAL A 179 11.59 52.08 9.54
C VAL A 179 12.82 52.96 9.40
N SER A 180 13.09 53.41 8.19
CA SER A 180 14.02 54.52 7.93
C SER A 180 13.48 55.82 8.55
N ALA A 181 14.04 56.22 9.68
CA ALA A 181 13.85 57.56 10.21
C ALA A 181 14.87 58.50 9.55
N THR A 182 14.39 59.41 8.74
CA THR A 182 15.14 60.56 8.21
C THR A 182 15.32 61.57 9.32
N PRO A 183 16.54 62.03 9.65
CA PRO A 183 16.73 63.21 10.54
C PRO A 183 16.52 64.50 9.78
N ALA A 184 15.58 65.28 10.27
CA ALA A 184 15.40 66.64 9.82
C ALA A 184 16.54 67.58 10.36
N LEU A 185 17.22 68.23 9.44
CA LEU A 185 18.10 69.36 9.73
C LEU A 185 17.26 70.60 10.09
N ALA A 186 17.51 71.15 11.26
CA ALA A 186 17.06 72.49 11.63
C ALA A 186 18.29 73.42 11.76
N SER A 187 18.19 74.54 11.14
CA SER A 187 19.11 75.65 11.12
C SER A 187 19.20 76.33 12.45
#